data_2172ad45aaedcec1701c342728fe80f4
#
_entry.id   2172ad45aaedcec1701c342728fe80f4
#
_cell.length_a   1.000
_cell.length_b   1.000
_cell.length_c   1.000
_cell.angle_alpha   90.00
_cell.angle_beta   90.00
_cell.angle_gamma   90.00
#
_symmetry.space_group_name_H-M   'P 1'
#
loop_
_entity.id
_entity.type
_entity.pdbx_description
1 polymer ?
#
loop_
_entity_poly.entity_id
_entity_poly.type
_entity_poly.pdbx_seq_one_letter_code
_entity_poly.pdbx_strand_id
1 'polypeptide(L)'
;RARVTDAFGNTLGGQTVSVLADNGATVASTMTTQPDGTVEISVTSQTAGTSTVTATINNSTLSQNVMFIADVSTAQIASLEVTQDNSVADGAMANMLRARVTDAFGNALAGQTVSVMAGNGATTAPTVTTQPDGTVEISVTSQTAGISTVTATINSSSQSRDVTFIADVRTAQIADLEVTRDNSVADGAMANMLRARVTDAFGNALGGQTVSVLADNGVTTAPTVITEQDGTVEISVTSQTAGTSAVTASINSSTASRNVTFIADVRTAQIASLEVTQDNAVADGAMANTLRVRVTDAFGNTLAGQTVSVLADNGATTAPTVITEP
;
A
#
# COMPACT_ATOMS: atom_id res chain seq x y z
N ARG A 1 41.23 -47.42 -5.31
CA ARG A 1 42.36 -48.35 -5.26
C ARG A 1 42.98 -48.48 -6.63
N ALA A 2 44.29 -48.29 -6.75
CA ALA A 2 45.07 -48.56 -7.95
C ALA A 2 45.91 -49.83 -7.75
N ARG A 3 46.19 -50.54 -8.86
CA ARG A 3 47.07 -51.70 -8.88
C ARG A 3 48.12 -51.51 -9.96
N VAL A 4 49.35 -51.73 -9.59
CA VAL A 4 50.50 -51.63 -10.50
C VAL A 4 51.05 -53.01 -10.80
N THR A 5 51.22 -53.29 -12.09
CA THR A 5 51.80 -54.58 -12.59
C THR A 5 52.87 -54.32 -13.64
N ASP A 6 53.71 -55.27 -13.86
CA ASP A 6 54.56 -55.31 -15.05
C ASP A 6 53.76 -55.71 -16.31
N ALA A 7 54.44 -55.78 -17.46
CA ALA A 7 53.81 -56.12 -18.75
C ALA A 7 53.25 -57.56 -18.81
N PHE A 8 53.66 -58.43 -17.87
CA PHE A 8 53.22 -59.84 -17.76
C PHE A 8 52.13 -60.03 -16.69
N GLY A 9 51.70 -58.93 -16.03
CA GLY A 9 50.65 -58.96 -14.99
C GLY A 9 51.15 -59.28 -13.59
N ASN A 10 52.42 -59.33 -13.34
CA ASN A 10 53.00 -59.54 -12.01
C ASN A 10 52.85 -58.23 -11.20
N THR A 11 52.47 -58.32 -9.93
CA THR A 11 52.30 -57.18 -9.05
C THR A 11 53.64 -56.57 -8.67
N LEU A 12 53.66 -55.20 -8.69
CA LEU A 12 54.83 -54.40 -8.35
C LEU A 12 54.62 -53.62 -7.06
N GLY A 13 55.25 -54.12 -5.95
CA GLY A 13 55.30 -53.40 -4.68
C GLY A 13 56.38 -52.29 -4.64
N GLY A 14 56.27 -51.34 -3.77
CA GLY A 14 57.28 -50.29 -3.57
C GLY A 14 57.35 -49.25 -4.70
N GLN A 15 56.40 -49.20 -5.64
CA GLN A 15 56.35 -48.24 -6.75
C GLN A 15 55.70 -46.93 -6.35
N THR A 16 56.29 -45.81 -6.78
CA THR A 16 55.72 -44.53 -6.58
C THR A 16 54.70 -44.22 -7.70
N VAL A 17 53.46 -43.97 -7.32
CA VAL A 17 52.36 -43.56 -8.21
C VAL A 17 52.07 -42.08 -7.97
N SER A 18 52.07 -41.28 -9.02
CA SER A 18 51.61 -39.90 -8.97
C SER A 18 50.09 -39.86 -9.12
N VAL A 19 49.41 -39.06 -8.29
CA VAL A 19 47.95 -38.94 -8.31
C VAL A 19 47.55 -37.49 -8.39
N LEU A 20 46.60 -37.20 -9.27
CA LEU A 20 45.97 -35.90 -9.43
C LEU A 20 44.45 -36.04 -9.34
N ALA A 21 43.78 -35.01 -8.82
CA ALA A 21 42.33 -34.90 -8.88
C ALA A 21 41.97 -33.52 -9.38
N ASP A 22 40.84 -33.41 -10.08
CA ASP A 22 40.30 -32.15 -10.57
C ASP A 22 39.11 -31.64 -9.70
N ASN A 23 38.41 -30.64 -10.17
CA ASN A 23 37.20 -30.05 -9.54
C ASN A 23 37.40 -29.71 -8.05
N GLY A 24 38.58 -29.20 -7.68
CA GLY A 24 38.88 -28.79 -6.30
C GLY A 24 39.06 -29.96 -5.30
N ALA A 25 39.06 -31.20 -5.77
CA ALA A 25 39.30 -32.32 -4.89
C ALA A 25 40.78 -32.41 -4.49
N THR A 26 41.03 -32.80 -3.26
CA THR A 26 42.35 -32.94 -2.66
C THR A 26 42.74 -34.43 -2.52
N VAL A 27 43.96 -34.74 -2.94
CA VAL A 27 44.55 -36.08 -2.88
C VAL A 27 46.04 -35.94 -2.59
N ALA A 28 46.65 -36.94 -1.97
CA ALA A 28 48.10 -37.00 -1.87
C ALA A 28 48.71 -37.13 -3.28
N SER A 29 49.64 -36.24 -3.63
CA SER A 29 50.24 -36.15 -4.99
C SER A 29 51.08 -37.39 -5.38
N THR A 30 51.61 -38.10 -4.40
CA THR A 30 52.37 -39.33 -4.62
C THR A 30 52.06 -40.38 -3.55
N MET A 31 52.01 -41.64 -3.93
CA MET A 31 51.75 -42.77 -3.04
C MET A 31 52.60 -43.96 -3.44
N THR A 32 52.94 -44.82 -2.48
CA THR A 32 53.76 -46.03 -2.73
C THR A 32 52.89 -47.27 -2.65
N THR A 33 53.07 -48.20 -3.64
CA THR A 33 52.34 -49.44 -3.69
C THR A 33 52.81 -50.41 -2.58
N GLN A 34 51.83 -51.09 -2.00
CA GLN A 34 52.08 -52.23 -1.05
C GLN A 34 52.72 -53.42 -1.74
N PRO A 35 53.20 -54.40 -0.99
CA PRO A 35 53.82 -55.60 -1.58
C PRO A 35 52.98 -56.38 -2.58
N ASP A 36 51.63 -56.22 -2.49
CA ASP A 36 50.67 -56.83 -3.41
C ASP A 36 50.42 -55.97 -4.66
N GLY A 37 51.22 -54.92 -4.86
CA GLY A 37 51.14 -53.98 -5.98
C GLY A 37 49.94 -52.97 -5.91
N THR A 38 49.24 -52.92 -4.81
CA THR A 38 48.08 -52.02 -4.67
C THR A 38 48.40 -50.79 -3.85
N VAL A 39 47.63 -49.74 -4.08
CA VAL A 39 47.65 -48.54 -3.28
C VAL A 39 46.20 -47.99 -3.12
N GLU A 40 45.82 -47.63 -1.89
CA GLU A 40 44.54 -46.96 -1.58
C GLU A 40 44.71 -45.48 -1.78
N ILE A 41 43.77 -44.86 -2.50
CA ILE A 41 43.75 -43.44 -2.80
C ILE A 41 42.53 -42.81 -2.09
N SER A 42 42.79 -42.01 -1.07
CA SER A 42 41.77 -41.21 -0.38
C SER A 42 41.67 -39.86 -1.06
N VAL A 43 40.44 -39.45 -1.42
CA VAL A 43 40.14 -38.19 -2.06
C VAL A 43 39.09 -37.49 -1.23
N THR A 44 39.28 -36.19 -0.98
CA THR A 44 38.33 -35.34 -0.26
C THR A 44 38.00 -34.11 -1.10
N SER A 45 36.79 -33.52 -0.93
CA SER A 45 36.41 -32.30 -1.62
C SER A 45 35.42 -31.48 -0.76
N GLN A 46 35.53 -30.18 -0.86
CA GLN A 46 34.49 -29.21 -0.39
C GLN A 46 33.55 -28.78 -1.53
N THR A 47 33.86 -29.19 -2.76
CA THR A 47 33.08 -28.92 -3.95
C THR A 47 32.28 -30.16 -4.33
N ALA A 48 30.97 -30.05 -4.37
CA ALA A 48 30.07 -31.09 -4.86
C ALA A 48 30.18 -31.23 -6.38
N GLY A 49 30.01 -32.46 -6.85
CA GLY A 49 30.11 -32.79 -8.28
C GLY A 49 31.07 -33.94 -8.53
N THR A 50 31.33 -34.19 -9.79
CA THR A 50 32.24 -35.26 -10.23
C THR A 50 33.66 -34.74 -10.30
N SER A 51 34.57 -35.44 -9.63
CA SER A 51 36.01 -35.24 -9.75
C SER A 51 36.65 -36.44 -10.46
N THR A 52 37.51 -36.16 -11.43
CA THR A 52 38.30 -37.18 -12.10
C THR A 52 39.62 -37.38 -11.34
N VAL A 53 39.85 -38.58 -10.84
CA VAL A 53 41.09 -38.95 -10.16
C VAL A 53 41.97 -39.71 -11.16
N THR A 54 43.17 -39.20 -11.40
CA THR A 54 44.13 -39.75 -12.37
C THR A 54 45.35 -40.24 -11.64
N ALA A 55 45.65 -41.52 -11.80
CA ALA A 55 46.90 -42.16 -11.31
C ALA A 55 47.85 -42.39 -12.46
N THR A 56 49.12 -42.03 -12.26
CA THR A 56 50.17 -42.11 -13.30
C THR A 56 51.42 -42.78 -12.73
N ILE A 57 51.97 -43.71 -13.48
CA ILE A 57 53.28 -44.28 -13.22
C ILE A 57 54.01 -44.45 -14.55
N ASN A 58 55.29 -43.98 -14.64
CA ASN A 58 56.00 -43.90 -15.91
C ASN A 58 55.17 -43.24 -17.00
N ASN A 59 54.81 -43.92 -18.08
CA ASN A 59 53.99 -43.46 -19.17
C ASN A 59 52.56 -44.07 -19.15
N SER A 60 52.21 -44.78 -18.07
CA SER A 60 50.87 -45.40 -17.90
C SER A 60 50.00 -44.54 -17.03
N THR A 61 48.79 -44.20 -17.54
CA THR A 61 47.82 -43.34 -16.88
C THR A 61 46.45 -44.02 -16.86
N LEU A 62 45.78 -44.02 -15.70
CA LEU A 62 44.40 -44.44 -15.57
C LEU A 62 43.61 -43.37 -14.78
N SER A 63 42.39 -43.12 -15.21
CA SER A 63 41.47 -42.15 -14.56
C SER A 63 40.17 -42.80 -14.17
N GLN A 64 39.61 -42.38 -13.03
CA GLN A 64 38.29 -42.77 -12.56
C GLN A 64 37.57 -41.57 -11.98
N ASN A 65 36.24 -41.52 -12.20
CA ASN A 65 35.39 -40.50 -11.63
C ASN A 65 34.90 -40.89 -10.22
N VAL A 66 34.97 -39.96 -9.32
CA VAL A 66 34.34 -40.02 -7.99
C VAL A 66 33.35 -38.87 -7.86
N MET A 67 32.23 -39.09 -7.18
CA MET A 67 31.21 -38.10 -6.99
C MET A 67 31.17 -37.62 -5.54
N PHE A 68 31.17 -36.33 -5.35
CA PHE A 68 30.92 -35.66 -4.06
C PHE A 68 29.52 -35.05 -4.07
N ILE A 69 28.77 -35.25 -3.01
CA ILE A 69 27.42 -34.67 -2.83
C ILE A 69 27.48 -33.52 -1.86
N ALA A 70 26.59 -32.50 -2.06
CA ALA A 70 26.46 -31.41 -1.13
C ALA A 70 25.89 -31.88 0.23
N ASP A 71 26.31 -31.23 1.32
CA ASP A 71 25.93 -31.62 2.67
C ASP A 71 24.62 -30.96 3.11
N VAL A 72 23.52 -31.70 3.02
CA VAL A 72 22.19 -31.24 3.42
C VAL A 72 22.07 -30.92 4.91
N SER A 73 22.95 -31.45 5.75
CA SER A 73 22.90 -31.20 7.20
C SER A 73 23.31 -29.77 7.57
N THR A 74 24.09 -29.12 6.70
CA THR A 74 24.57 -27.75 6.84
C THR A 74 23.80 -26.74 5.96
N ALA A 75 22.61 -27.14 5.45
CA ALA A 75 21.81 -26.31 4.59
C ALA A 75 21.49 -24.93 5.20
N GLN A 76 21.70 -23.87 4.41
CA GLN A 76 21.48 -22.49 4.80
C GLN A 76 20.88 -21.66 3.65
N ILE A 77 20.17 -20.57 4.00
CA ILE A 77 19.77 -19.57 3.02
C ILE A 77 20.99 -18.71 2.68
N ALA A 78 21.57 -18.94 1.52
CA ALA A 78 22.74 -18.19 1.05
C ALA A 78 22.39 -16.78 0.58
N SER A 79 21.22 -16.63 -0.09
CA SER A 79 20.68 -15.33 -0.46
C SER A 79 19.15 -15.37 -0.50
N LEU A 80 18.53 -14.19 -0.28
CA LEU A 80 17.13 -13.89 -0.54
C LEU A 80 17.08 -12.54 -1.25
N GLU A 81 16.57 -12.51 -2.46
CA GLU A 81 16.55 -11.33 -3.33
C GLU A 81 15.12 -11.03 -3.78
N VAL A 82 14.76 -9.75 -3.84
CA VAL A 82 13.49 -9.29 -4.42
C VAL A 82 13.68 -9.18 -5.93
N THR A 83 12.90 -9.93 -6.70
CA THR A 83 12.96 -9.96 -8.17
C THR A 83 11.83 -9.14 -8.81
N GLN A 84 10.72 -8.95 -8.11
CA GLN A 84 9.62 -8.07 -8.48
C GLN A 84 9.04 -7.43 -7.23
N ASP A 85 8.82 -6.10 -7.28
CA ASP A 85 8.29 -5.31 -6.17
C ASP A 85 7.21 -4.32 -6.66
N ASN A 86 6.54 -3.67 -5.71
CA ASN A 86 5.48 -2.68 -5.96
C ASN A 86 4.27 -3.23 -6.72
N SER A 87 3.93 -4.49 -6.50
CA SER A 87 2.68 -5.06 -7.02
C SER A 87 1.47 -4.43 -6.35
N VAL A 88 0.36 -4.36 -7.10
CA VAL A 88 -0.91 -3.82 -6.59
C VAL A 88 -1.46 -4.73 -5.49
N ALA A 89 -1.98 -4.11 -4.42
CA ALA A 89 -2.61 -4.79 -3.29
C ALA A 89 -4.04 -5.25 -3.62
N ASP A 90 -4.18 -6.09 -4.66
CA ASP A 90 -5.47 -6.62 -5.14
C ASP A 90 -5.71 -8.08 -4.75
N GLY A 91 -4.77 -8.69 -4.02
CA GLY A 91 -4.80 -10.09 -3.62
C GLY A 91 -4.41 -11.07 -4.74
N ALA A 92 -4.16 -10.61 -5.96
CA ALA A 92 -3.87 -11.42 -7.14
C ALA A 92 -2.47 -11.16 -7.70
N MET A 93 -2.09 -9.89 -7.83
CA MET A 93 -0.75 -9.51 -8.29
C MET A 93 0.29 -9.79 -7.21
N ALA A 94 1.37 -10.49 -7.58
CA ALA A 94 2.37 -10.93 -6.64
C ALA A 94 3.66 -10.11 -6.73
N ASN A 95 4.27 -9.82 -5.58
CA ASN A 95 5.69 -9.55 -5.48
C ASN A 95 6.44 -10.87 -5.51
N MET A 96 7.64 -10.87 -6.10
CA MET A 96 8.43 -12.08 -6.29
C MET A 96 9.79 -11.96 -5.59
N LEU A 97 10.18 -13.01 -4.92
CA LEU A 97 11.52 -13.16 -4.34
C LEU A 97 12.15 -14.45 -4.84
N ARG A 98 13.47 -14.48 -4.86
CA ARG A 98 14.28 -15.68 -5.14
C ARG A 98 15.15 -15.97 -3.96
N ALA A 99 15.03 -17.16 -3.39
CA ALA A 99 15.96 -17.68 -2.39
C ALA A 99 16.95 -18.65 -3.05
N ARG A 100 18.19 -18.69 -2.51
CA ARG A 100 19.19 -19.68 -2.86
C ARG A 100 19.62 -20.42 -1.59
N VAL A 101 19.61 -21.75 -1.66
CA VAL A 101 20.02 -22.63 -0.58
C VAL A 101 21.32 -23.36 -0.96
N THR A 102 22.27 -23.31 -0.05
CA THR A 102 23.56 -23.99 -0.19
C THR A 102 23.93 -24.71 1.09
N ASP A 103 24.91 -25.60 1.01
CA ASP A 103 25.61 -26.09 2.20
C ASP A 103 26.63 -25.07 2.73
N ALA A 104 27.35 -25.39 3.79
CA ALA A 104 28.35 -24.53 4.41
C ALA A 104 29.50 -24.12 3.48
N PHE A 105 29.75 -24.90 2.40
CA PHE A 105 30.80 -24.67 1.43
C PHE A 105 30.32 -23.96 0.16
N GLY A 106 29.01 -23.63 0.08
CA GLY A 106 28.41 -22.93 -1.05
C GLY A 106 27.89 -23.83 -2.18
N ASN A 107 27.88 -25.15 -1.98
CA ASN A 107 27.31 -26.07 -2.96
C ASN A 107 25.79 -25.96 -2.96
N ALA A 108 25.20 -25.86 -4.14
CA ALA A 108 23.76 -25.78 -4.32
C ALA A 108 23.05 -27.04 -3.79
N LEU A 109 21.95 -26.82 -3.07
CA LEU A 109 21.14 -27.89 -2.49
C LEU A 109 19.78 -27.97 -3.16
N ALA A 110 19.57 -28.99 -3.98
CA ALA A 110 18.31 -29.34 -4.62
C ALA A 110 17.34 -30.03 -3.67
N GLY A 111 16.03 -29.91 -3.92
CA GLY A 111 14.99 -30.65 -3.21
C GLY A 111 14.83 -30.29 -1.73
N GLN A 112 15.39 -29.16 -1.29
CA GLN A 112 15.27 -28.72 0.10
C GLN A 112 13.97 -27.96 0.31
N THR A 113 13.29 -28.24 1.42
CA THR A 113 12.08 -27.51 1.83
C THR A 113 12.47 -26.27 2.62
N VAL A 114 12.10 -25.10 2.09
CA VAL A 114 12.25 -23.80 2.73
C VAL A 114 10.90 -23.36 3.30
N SER A 115 10.84 -23.01 4.58
CA SER A 115 9.66 -22.40 5.20
C SER A 115 9.64 -20.92 4.88
N VAL A 116 8.45 -20.40 4.54
CA VAL A 116 8.25 -18.99 4.17
C VAL A 116 7.14 -18.38 5.02
N MET A 117 7.39 -17.19 5.53
CA MET A 117 6.39 -16.36 6.23
C MET A 117 6.38 -14.96 5.63
N ALA A 118 5.19 -14.36 5.56
CA ALA A 118 5.01 -12.96 5.16
C ALA A 118 4.25 -12.20 6.25
N GLY A 119 4.62 -10.94 6.47
CA GLY A 119 4.00 -10.05 7.45
C GLY A 119 2.88 -9.20 6.84
N ASN A 120 2.29 -8.31 7.65
CA ASN A 120 1.30 -7.30 7.25
C ASN A 120 0.10 -7.87 6.46
N GLY A 121 -0.38 -9.06 6.82
CA GLY A 121 -1.51 -9.69 6.14
C GLY A 121 -1.24 -10.22 4.73
N ALA A 122 0.01 -10.18 4.27
CA ALA A 122 0.38 -10.76 2.98
C ALA A 122 0.36 -12.30 3.04
N THR A 123 0.04 -12.90 1.92
CA THR A 123 -0.13 -14.36 1.76
C THR A 123 0.96 -14.94 0.86
N THR A 124 1.52 -16.06 1.27
CA THR A 124 2.50 -16.84 0.51
C THR A 124 2.29 -18.34 0.76
N ALA A 125 2.87 -19.19 -0.09
CA ALA A 125 2.97 -20.61 0.23
C ALA A 125 3.83 -20.79 1.50
N PRO A 126 3.37 -21.56 2.52
CA PRO A 126 4.11 -21.72 3.77
C PRO A 126 5.43 -22.46 3.61
N THR A 127 5.55 -23.24 2.54
CA THR A 127 6.78 -23.97 2.16
C THR A 127 6.96 -23.97 0.65
N VAL A 128 8.23 -23.92 0.24
CA VAL A 128 8.66 -24.03 -1.16
C VAL A 128 9.85 -24.99 -1.26
N THR A 129 10.08 -25.59 -2.43
CA THR A 129 11.14 -26.59 -2.61
C THR A 129 12.16 -26.11 -3.65
N THR A 130 13.46 -26.24 -3.32
CA THR A 130 14.54 -25.78 -4.18
C THR A 130 14.69 -26.63 -5.45
N GLN A 131 15.01 -25.97 -6.55
CA GLN A 131 15.35 -26.56 -7.86
C GLN A 131 16.77 -27.17 -7.85
N PRO A 132 17.18 -27.87 -8.93
CA PRO A 132 18.51 -28.49 -9.00
C PRO A 132 19.69 -27.55 -8.81
N ASP A 133 19.53 -26.25 -9.11
CA ASP A 133 20.53 -25.21 -8.92
C ASP A 133 20.53 -24.59 -7.51
N GLY A 134 19.70 -25.13 -6.61
CA GLY A 134 19.51 -24.65 -5.23
C GLY A 134 18.66 -23.41 -5.10
N THR A 135 18.05 -22.91 -6.19
CA THR A 135 17.18 -21.74 -6.15
C THR A 135 15.71 -22.11 -5.98
N VAL A 136 14.90 -21.16 -5.48
CA VAL A 136 13.45 -21.26 -5.43
C VAL A 136 12.81 -19.89 -5.52
N GLU A 137 11.73 -19.79 -6.29
CA GLU A 137 10.90 -18.58 -6.38
C GLU A 137 9.83 -18.58 -5.28
N ILE A 138 9.63 -17.41 -4.69
CA ILE A 138 8.64 -17.16 -3.63
C ILE A 138 7.68 -16.07 -4.15
N SER A 139 6.41 -16.42 -4.25
CA SER A 139 5.34 -15.50 -4.65
C SER A 139 4.59 -15.03 -3.41
N VAL A 140 4.38 -13.72 -3.31
CA VAL A 140 3.69 -13.07 -2.18
C VAL A 140 2.61 -12.13 -2.73
N THR A 141 1.38 -12.26 -2.25
CA THR A 141 0.24 -11.40 -2.59
C THR A 141 -0.31 -10.71 -1.35
N SER A 142 -0.99 -9.57 -1.52
CA SER A 142 -1.63 -8.85 -0.42
C SER A 142 -2.86 -8.08 -0.90
N GLN A 143 -3.85 -7.91 -0.03
CA GLN A 143 -4.94 -6.93 -0.19
C GLN A 143 -4.68 -5.65 0.63
N THR A 144 -3.61 -5.63 1.43
CA THR A 144 -3.20 -4.49 2.24
C THR A 144 -1.98 -3.83 1.60
N ALA A 145 -2.09 -2.54 1.28
CA ALA A 145 -0.97 -1.75 0.80
C ALA A 145 0.02 -1.46 1.95
N GLY A 146 1.27 -1.32 1.59
CA GLY A 146 2.36 -1.08 2.53
C GLY A 146 3.47 -2.12 2.45
N ILE A 147 4.37 -2.08 3.41
CA ILE A 147 5.54 -2.96 3.47
C ILE A 147 5.18 -4.28 4.14
N SER A 148 5.55 -5.40 3.50
CA SER A 148 5.47 -6.75 4.06
C SER A 148 6.86 -7.34 4.14
N THR A 149 7.28 -7.76 5.33
CA THR A 149 8.55 -8.48 5.52
C THR A 149 8.34 -9.96 5.20
N VAL A 150 9.10 -10.48 4.24
CA VAL A 150 9.10 -11.88 3.85
C VAL A 150 10.34 -12.55 4.42
N THR A 151 10.15 -13.65 5.16
CA THR A 151 11.22 -14.41 5.80
C THR A 151 11.25 -15.82 5.25
N ALA A 152 12.41 -16.23 4.72
CA ALA A 152 12.70 -17.60 4.30
C ALA A 152 13.60 -18.27 5.34
N THR A 153 13.29 -19.51 5.73
CA THR A 153 13.99 -20.25 6.78
C THR A 153 14.23 -21.69 6.38
N ILE A 154 15.44 -22.17 6.63
CA ILE A 154 15.82 -23.60 6.56
C ILE A 154 16.73 -23.93 7.73
N ASN A 155 16.47 -25.04 8.43
CA ASN A 155 17.20 -25.40 9.67
C ASN A 155 17.21 -24.21 10.64
N SER A 156 18.40 -23.73 11.04
CA SER A 156 18.60 -22.56 11.89
C SER A 156 18.95 -21.28 11.08
N SER A 157 19.00 -21.37 9.75
CA SER A 157 19.33 -20.24 8.88
C SER A 157 18.06 -19.54 8.42
N SER A 158 18.01 -18.20 8.56
CA SER A 158 16.90 -17.39 8.05
C SER A 158 17.41 -16.10 7.39
N GLN A 159 16.70 -15.64 6.37
CA GLN A 159 16.88 -14.32 5.78
C GLN A 159 15.53 -13.66 5.54
N SER A 160 15.49 -12.34 5.68
CA SER A 160 14.29 -11.55 5.47
C SER A 160 14.53 -10.44 4.45
N ARG A 161 13.48 -10.10 3.68
CA ARG A 161 13.43 -8.96 2.78
C ARG A 161 12.06 -8.32 2.84
N ASP A 162 12.05 -7.01 2.69
CA ASP A 162 10.83 -6.25 2.57
C ASP A 162 10.40 -6.16 1.12
N VAL A 163 9.10 -6.29 0.89
CA VAL A 163 8.41 -6.02 -0.38
C VAL A 163 7.30 -5.02 -0.12
N THR A 164 7.00 -4.18 -1.09
CA THR A 164 5.99 -3.13 -1.00
C THR A 164 4.78 -3.47 -1.87
N PHE A 165 3.59 -3.35 -1.31
CA PHE A 165 2.34 -3.39 -2.06
C PHE A 165 1.76 -1.99 -2.16
N ILE A 166 1.28 -1.61 -3.35
CA ILE A 166 0.68 -0.30 -3.60
C ILE A 166 -0.84 -0.40 -3.71
N ALA A 167 -1.56 0.64 -3.25
CA ALA A 167 -3.01 0.70 -3.39
C ALA A 167 -3.43 0.79 -4.87
N ASP A 168 -4.59 0.20 -5.24
CA ASP A 168 -5.07 0.16 -6.63
C ASP A 168 -5.86 1.43 -6.99
N VAL A 169 -5.19 2.37 -7.64
CA VAL A 169 -5.81 3.62 -8.09
C VAL A 169 -6.96 3.42 -9.10
N ARG A 170 -7.03 2.28 -9.77
CA ARG A 170 -8.11 1.97 -10.74
C ARG A 170 -9.46 1.72 -10.07
N THR A 171 -9.43 1.29 -8.81
CA THR A 171 -10.61 1.02 -7.99
C THR A 171 -10.90 2.14 -7.00
N ALA A 172 -10.30 3.33 -7.20
CA ALA A 172 -10.47 4.48 -6.31
C ALA A 172 -11.96 4.84 -6.13
N GLN A 173 -12.37 5.03 -4.89
CA GLN A 173 -13.73 5.35 -4.49
C GLN A 173 -13.75 6.35 -3.33
N ILE A 174 -14.84 7.11 -3.22
CA ILE A 174 -15.12 7.93 -2.04
C ILE A 174 -15.62 6.98 -0.94
N ALA A 175 -14.74 6.66 0.00
CA ALA A 175 -15.06 5.77 1.12
C ALA A 175 -15.91 6.48 2.18
N ASP A 176 -15.70 7.77 2.36
CA ASP A 176 -16.47 8.62 3.28
C ASP A 176 -16.46 10.07 2.83
N LEU A 177 -17.54 10.80 3.19
CA LEU A 177 -17.68 12.25 3.07
C LEU A 177 -18.43 12.74 4.32
N GLU A 178 -17.76 13.47 5.19
CA GLU A 178 -18.33 14.01 6.42
C GLU A 178 -18.34 15.54 6.41
N VAL A 179 -19.31 16.14 7.09
CA VAL A 179 -19.35 17.60 7.34
C VAL A 179 -18.60 17.87 8.65
N THR A 180 -17.49 18.60 8.56
CA THR A 180 -16.63 18.92 9.70
C THR A 180 -16.97 20.30 10.30
N ARG A 181 -17.59 21.18 9.50
CA ARG A 181 -18.10 22.49 9.94
C ARG A 181 -19.35 22.83 9.15
N ASP A 182 -20.40 23.24 9.85
CA ASP A 182 -21.69 23.63 9.27
C ASP A 182 -22.22 24.93 9.86
N ASN A 183 -23.32 25.44 9.29
CA ASN A 183 -24.01 26.67 9.72
C ASN A 183 -23.12 27.93 9.67
N SER A 184 -22.25 28.03 8.69
CA SER A 184 -21.49 29.26 8.43
C SER A 184 -22.41 30.35 7.90
N VAL A 185 -22.06 31.61 8.18
CA VAL A 185 -22.82 32.77 7.70
C VAL A 185 -22.69 32.87 6.19
N ALA A 186 -23.82 33.20 5.53
CA ALA A 186 -23.92 33.38 4.08
C ALA A 186 -23.37 34.78 3.66
N ASP A 187 -22.10 35.04 3.95
CA ASP A 187 -21.38 36.28 3.64
C ASP A 187 -20.41 36.17 2.46
N GLY A 188 -20.33 34.98 1.84
CA GLY A 188 -19.42 34.69 0.75
C GLY A 188 -17.97 34.44 1.19
N ALA A 189 -17.65 34.59 2.47
CA ALA A 189 -16.30 34.47 3.02
C ALA A 189 -16.17 33.34 4.04
N MET A 190 -17.14 33.20 4.93
CA MET A 190 -17.14 32.10 5.91
C MET A 190 -17.54 30.78 5.26
N ALA A 191 -16.67 29.79 5.42
CA ALA A 191 -16.84 28.51 4.77
C ALA A 191 -17.47 27.44 5.69
N ASN A 192 -18.36 26.62 5.15
CA ASN A 192 -18.62 25.28 5.64
C ASN A 192 -17.50 24.35 5.15
N MET A 193 -17.19 23.32 5.93
CA MET A 193 -16.09 22.42 5.64
C MET A 193 -16.59 20.99 5.60
N LEU A 194 -16.13 20.25 4.60
CA LEU A 194 -16.33 18.81 4.51
C LEU A 194 -14.96 18.14 4.39
N ARG A 195 -14.89 16.87 4.76
CA ARG A 195 -13.71 16.02 4.61
C ARG A 195 -14.11 14.76 3.85
N ALA A 196 -13.45 14.53 2.72
CA ALA A 196 -13.59 13.29 1.96
C ALA A 196 -12.42 12.35 2.26
N ARG A 197 -12.69 11.04 2.21
CA ARG A 197 -11.69 10.00 2.26
C ARG A 197 -11.79 9.12 1.02
N VAL A 198 -10.67 8.94 0.33
CA VAL A 198 -10.54 8.11 -0.87
C VAL A 198 -9.74 6.86 -0.57
N THR A 199 -10.27 5.72 -0.94
CA THR A 199 -9.61 4.42 -0.81
C THR A 199 -9.76 3.60 -2.10
N ASP A 200 -8.98 2.53 -2.22
CA ASP A 200 -9.26 1.49 -3.20
C ASP A 200 -10.40 0.56 -2.73
N ALA A 201 -10.70 -0.48 -3.51
CA ALA A 201 -11.76 -1.45 -3.20
C ALA A 201 -11.51 -2.26 -1.92
N PHE A 202 -10.26 -2.34 -1.44
CA PHE A 202 -9.87 -3.06 -0.23
C PHE A 202 -9.70 -2.15 0.98
N GLY A 203 -9.95 -0.83 0.83
CA GLY A 203 -9.88 0.15 1.91
C GLY A 203 -8.49 0.76 2.11
N ASN A 204 -7.53 0.49 1.22
CA ASN A 204 -6.22 1.14 1.25
C ASN A 204 -6.35 2.61 0.87
N ALA A 205 -5.75 3.49 1.66
CA ALA A 205 -5.77 4.93 1.42
C ALA A 205 -5.09 5.29 0.09
N LEU A 206 -5.71 6.20 -0.65
CA LEU A 206 -5.21 6.68 -1.94
C LEU A 206 -4.85 8.17 -1.87
N GLY A 207 -3.56 8.46 -1.71
CA GLY A 207 -3.02 9.82 -1.80
C GLY A 207 -2.79 10.27 -3.24
N GLY A 208 -2.78 11.61 -3.45
CA GLY A 208 -2.53 12.22 -4.75
C GLY A 208 -3.66 12.05 -5.78
N GLN A 209 -4.87 11.63 -5.34
CA GLN A 209 -6.00 11.45 -6.23
C GLN A 209 -6.78 12.75 -6.41
N THR A 210 -7.22 13.04 -7.64
CA THR A 210 -8.06 14.18 -7.94
C THR A 210 -9.53 13.83 -7.71
N VAL A 211 -10.17 14.53 -6.77
CA VAL A 211 -11.59 14.43 -6.47
C VAL A 211 -12.30 15.63 -7.09
N SER A 212 -13.33 15.39 -7.88
CA SER A 212 -14.21 16.44 -8.42
C SER A 212 -15.26 16.81 -7.36
N VAL A 213 -15.52 18.12 -7.23
CA VAL A 213 -16.47 18.66 -6.26
C VAL A 213 -17.53 19.50 -7.00
N LEU A 214 -18.80 19.24 -6.72
CA LEU A 214 -19.94 20.00 -7.19
C LEU A 214 -20.77 20.43 -5.98
N ALA A 215 -21.30 21.66 -6.04
CA ALA A 215 -22.26 22.17 -5.07
C ALA A 215 -23.41 22.86 -5.80
N ASP A 216 -24.61 22.77 -5.24
CA ASP A 216 -25.80 23.45 -5.78
C ASP A 216 -26.08 24.81 -5.10
N ASN A 217 -27.24 25.42 -5.43
CA ASN A 217 -27.75 26.65 -4.83
C ASN A 217 -26.76 27.84 -4.82
N GLY A 218 -25.88 27.94 -5.83
CA GLY A 218 -24.95 29.07 -5.96
C GLY A 218 -23.78 29.02 -4.96
N VAL A 219 -23.55 27.90 -4.33
CA VAL A 219 -22.38 27.67 -3.46
C VAL A 219 -21.11 27.65 -4.28
N THR A 220 -20.10 28.35 -3.81
CA THR A 220 -18.76 28.40 -4.42
C THR A 220 -17.83 27.40 -3.77
N THR A 221 -17.15 26.60 -4.59
CA THR A 221 -16.11 25.63 -4.16
C THR A 221 -15.04 25.51 -5.23
N ALA A 222 -13.88 24.97 -4.87
CA ALA A 222 -12.91 24.52 -5.86
C ALA A 222 -13.52 23.32 -6.63
N PRO A 223 -13.47 23.30 -7.99
CA PRO A 223 -14.08 22.23 -8.78
C PRO A 223 -13.35 20.88 -8.62
N THR A 224 -12.11 20.92 -8.18
CA THR A 224 -11.30 19.74 -7.89
C THR A 224 -10.41 19.98 -6.68
N VAL A 225 -10.17 18.91 -5.92
CA VAL A 225 -9.23 18.85 -4.79
C VAL A 225 -8.37 17.60 -4.89
N ILE A 226 -7.19 17.59 -4.26
CA ILE A 226 -6.24 16.48 -4.33
C ILE A 226 -6.07 15.86 -2.93
N THR A 227 -6.19 14.54 -2.82
CA THR A 227 -6.04 13.83 -1.55
C THR A 227 -4.58 13.85 -1.04
N GLU A 228 -4.45 13.98 0.28
CA GLU A 228 -3.18 13.81 1.00
C GLU A 228 -2.75 12.33 1.03
N GLN A 229 -1.56 12.02 1.54
CA GLN A 229 -1.01 10.65 1.54
C GLN A 229 -1.88 9.64 2.31
N ASP A 230 -2.64 10.10 3.29
CA ASP A 230 -3.57 9.28 4.06
C ASP A 230 -4.93 9.06 3.38
N GLY A 231 -5.08 9.56 2.13
CA GLY A 231 -6.28 9.47 1.32
C GLY A 231 -7.36 10.49 1.69
N THR A 232 -7.11 11.41 2.62
CA THR A 232 -8.08 12.44 3.01
C THR A 232 -7.91 13.74 2.23
N VAL A 233 -8.99 14.55 2.14
CA VAL A 233 -8.94 15.89 1.60
C VAL A 233 -10.04 16.76 2.21
N GLU A 234 -9.69 18.01 2.54
CA GLU A 234 -10.62 19.02 2.99
C GLU A 234 -11.28 19.72 1.80
N ILE A 235 -12.61 19.94 1.89
CA ILE A 235 -13.43 20.64 0.91
C ILE A 235 -14.03 21.86 1.59
N SER A 236 -13.70 23.05 1.10
CA SER A 236 -14.22 24.32 1.59
C SER A 236 -15.29 24.83 0.65
N VAL A 237 -16.43 25.23 1.19
CA VAL A 237 -17.57 25.76 0.43
C VAL A 237 -18.07 27.04 1.07
N THR A 238 -18.39 28.09 0.26
CA THR A 238 -18.90 29.39 0.71
C THR A 238 -20.17 29.75 -0.05
N SER A 239 -21.03 30.59 0.53
CA SER A 239 -22.27 31.05 -0.11
C SER A 239 -22.61 32.47 0.32
N GLN A 240 -23.28 33.24 -0.55
CA GLN A 240 -23.98 34.46 -0.23
C GLN A 240 -25.49 34.25 -0.04
N THR A 241 -25.96 33.01 -0.30
CA THR A 241 -27.36 32.62 -0.15
C THR A 241 -27.53 31.73 1.05
N ALA A 242 -28.39 32.12 1.99
CA ALA A 242 -28.75 31.28 3.13
C ALA A 242 -29.65 30.12 2.67
N GLY A 243 -29.51 28.98 3.31
CA GLY A 243 -30.27 27.78 2.99
C GLY A 243 -29.37 26.54 2.95
N THR A 244 -29.96 25.44 2.58
CA THR A 244 -29.28 24.13 2.48
C THR A 244 -28.80 23.90 1.06
N SER A 245 -27.55 23.44 0.93
CA SER A 245 -26.90 23.07 -0.33
C SER A 245 -26.32 21.66 -0.26
N ALA A 246 -26.51 20.91 -1.33
CA ALA A 246 -25.87 19.60 -1.48
C ALA A 246 -24.46 19.76 -2.07
N VAL A 247 -23.46 19.21 -1.38
CA VAL A 247 -22.07 19.14 -1.83
C VAL A 247 -21.78 17.70 -2.20
N THR A 248 -21.35 17.47 -3.44
CA THR A 248 -21.07 16.14 -3.99
C THR A 248 -19.58 16.03 -4.34
N ALA A 249 -18.91 15.03 -3.78
CA ALA A 249 -17.57 14.62 -4.14
C ALA A 249 -17.63 13.38 -5.05
N SER A 250 -16.79 13.34 -6.09
CA SER A 250 -16.76 12.21 -7.02
C SER A 250 -15.35 11.87 -7.50
N ILE A 251 -15.10 10.58 -7.68
CA ILE A 251 -13.89 10.02 -8.29
C ILE A 251 -14.26 8.75 -9.07
N ASN A 252 -13.77 8.60 -10.30
CA ASN A 252 -14.19 7.53 -11.20
C ASN A 252 -15.74 7.50 -11.29
N SER A 253 -16.34 6.35 -10.98
CA SER A 253 -17.82 6.18 -10.90
C SER A 253 -18.37 6.30 -9.47
N SER A 254 -17.52 6.53 -8.47
CA SER A 254 -17.94 6.67 -7.07
C SER A 254 -18.32 8.11 -6.76
N THR A 255 -19.45 8.28 -6.08
CA THR A 255 -19.96 9.59 -5.64
C THR A 255 -20.46 9.52 -4.20
N ALA A 256 -20.26 10.60 -3.45
CA ALA A 256 -20.88 10.81 -2.14
C ALA A 256 -21.39 12.24 -2.06
N SER A 257 -22.54 12.46 -1.39
CA SER A 257 -23.13 13.79 -1.21
C SER A 257 -23.50 14.03 0.25
N ARG A 258 -23.32 15.26 0.70
CA ARG A 258 -23.75 15.75 2.02
C ARG A 258 -24.36 17.14 1.89
N ASN A 259 -25.34 17.40 2.73
CA ASN A 259 -25.94 18.73 2.85
C ASN A 259 -25.15 19.57 3.86
N VAL A 260 -24.96 20.83 3.51
CA VAL A 260 -24.47 21.88 4.40
C VAL A 260 -25.47 23.02 4.43
N THR A 261 -25.56 23.75 5.54
CA THR A 261 -26.48 24.84 5.75
C THR A 261 -25.72 26.15 5.90
N PHE A 262 -26.13 27.18 5.21
CA PHE A 262 -25.70 28.57 5.40
C PHE A 262 -26.79 29.36 6.08
N ILE A 263 -26.44 30.17 7.07
CA ILE A 263 -27.38 31.03 7.81
C ILE A 263 -27.24 32.48 7.40
N ALA A 264 -28.37 33.24 7.40
CA ALA A 264 -28.35 34.67 7.13
C ALA A 264 -27.56 35.44 8.21
N ASP A 265 -26.85 36.52 7.82
CA ASP A 265 -26.05 37.34 8.73
C ASP A 265 -26.89 38.37 9.48
N VAL A 266 -27.28 38.05 10.70
CA VAL A 266 -28.05 38.97 11.56
C VAL A 266 -27.32 40.28 11.89
N ARG A 267 -25.99 40.35 11.73
CA ARG A 267 -25.19 41.54 12.01
C ARG A 267 -25.37 42.64 10.94
N THR A 268 -25.79 42.23 9.75
CA THR A 268 -26.04 43.12 8.61
C THR A 268 -27.52 43.33 8.33
N ALA A 269 -28.38 43.05 9.33
CA ALA A 269 -29.82 43.18 9.22
C ALA A 269 -30.24 44.59 8.76
N GLN A 270 -31.10 44.64 7.74
CA GLN A 270 -31.65 45.88 7.17
C GLN A 270 -33.11 45.68 6.78
N ILE A 271 -33.86 46.79 6.79
CA ILE A 271 -35.22 46.79 6.26
C ILE A 271 -35.15 46.82 4.74
N ALA A 272 -35.55 45.73 4.11
CA ALA A 272 -35.52 45.58 2.64
C ALA A 272 -36.75 46.18 1.99
N SER A 273 -37.93 46.08 2.64
CA SER A 273 -39.15 46.70 2.16
C SER A 273 -40.09 47.01 3.32
N LEU A 274 -40.95 48.05 3.11
CA LEU A 274 -42.07 48.33 3.92
C LEU A 274 -43.25 48.62 2.97
N GLU A 275 -44.27 47.78 2.98
CA GLU A 275 -45.37 47.75 2.07
C GLU A 275 -46.69 47.97 2.81
N VAL A 276 -47.57 48.78 2.29
CA VAL A 276 -48.96 48.95 2.79
C VAL A 276 -49.76 47.78 2.24
N THR A 277 -50.27 46.90 3.09
CA THR A 277 -51.07 45.74 2.72
C THR A 277 -52.60 46.01 2.87
N GLN A 278 -52.98 46.94 3.73
CA GLN A 278 -54.37 47.45 3.84
C GLN A 278 -54.31 48.94 4.10
N ASP A 279 -55.12 49.70 3.36
CA ASP A 279 -55.20 51.15 3.46
C ASP A 279 -56.67 51.61 3.49
N ASN A 280 -56.86 52.93 3.75
CA ASN A 280 -58.16 53.57 3.81
C ASN A 280 -59.09 53.03 4.92
N ALA A 281 -58.54 52.56 6.05
CA ALA A 281 -59.36 52.24 7.21
C ALA A 281 -60.07 53.46 7.77
N VAL A 282 -61.27 53.30 8.26
CA VAL A 282 -62.07 54.38 8.89
C VAL A 282 -61.36 54.86 10.15
N ALA A 283 -61.24 56.16 10.35
CA ALA A 283 -60.62 56.80 11.51
C ALA A 283 -61.54 56.72 12.75
N ASP A 284 -61.91 55.53 13.18
CA ASP A 284 -62.79 55.23 14.31
C ASP A 284 -62.04 54.69 15.55
N GLY A 285 -60.73 54.58 15.47
CA GLY A 285 -59.87 54.02 16.51
C GLY A 285 -59.92 52.48 16.63
N ALA A 286 -60.73 51.81 15.79
CA ALA A 286 -60.92 50.35 15.81
C ALA A 286 -60.39 49.63 14.55
N MET A 287 -60.67 50.28 13.36
CA MET A 287 -60.16 49.71 12.09
C MET A 287 -58.74 50.17 11.84
N ALA A 288 -57.89 49.21 11.43
CA ALA A 288 -56.46 49.40 11.26
C ALA A 288 -56.04 49.36 9.78
N ASN A 289 -55.15 50.22 9.36
CA ASN A 289 -54.30 50.04 8.19
C ASN A 289 -53.15 49.02 8.57
N THR A 290 -52.77 48.23 7.63
CA THR A 290 -51.70 47.23 7.87
C THR A 290 -50.53 47.42 6.92
N LEU A 291 -49.34 47.27 7.49
CA LEU A 291 -48.06 47.31 6.75
C LEU A 291 -47.34 46.01 6.96
N ARG A 292 -46.61 45.59 5.93
CA ARG A 292 -45.63 44.44 5.98
C ARG A 292 -44.23 44.99 5.88
N VAL A 293 -43.41 44.67 6.84
CA VAL A 293 -41.96 44.91 6.79
C VAL A 293 -41.22 43.65 6.45
N ARG A 294 -40.25 43.71 5.56
CA ARG A 294 -39.32 42.63 5.26
C ARG A 294 -37.93 43.05 5.72
N VAL A 295 -37.29 42.16 6.50
CA VAL A 295 -35.94 42.35 6.97
C VAL A 295 -35.03 41.28 6.31
N THR A 296 -33.92 41.77 5.77
CA THR A 296 -32.91 40.90 5.15
C THR A 296 -31.52 41.26 5.69
N ASP A 297 -30.55 40.38 5.43
CA ASP A 297 -29.14 40.75 5.55
C ASP A 297 -28.67 41.56 4.33
N ALA A 298 -27.37 41.88 4.27
CA ALA A 298 -26.77 42.67 3.18
C ALA A 298 -26.84 41.97 1.82
N PHE A 299 -27.01 40.65 1.77
CA PHE A 299 -27.09 39.83 0.56
C PHE A 299 -28.54 39.50 0.15
N GLY A 300 -29.54 40.00 0.92
CA GLY A 300 -30.95 39.80 0.64
C GLY A 300 -31.56 38.53 1.24
N ASN A 301 -30.82 37.79 2.09
CA ASN A 301 -31.37 36.66 2.82
C ASN A 301 -32.33 37.10 3.89
N THR A 302 -33.50 36.48 3.98
CA THR A 302 -34.53 36.84 4.96
C THR A 302 -34.07 36.52 6.39
N LEU A 303 -34.40 37.42 7.30
CA LEU A 303 -34.07 37.32 8.71
C LEU A 303 -35.35 37.20 9.54
N ALA A 304 -35.58 36.03 10.12
CA ALA A 304 -36.62 35.78 11.11
C ALA A 304 -36.16 36.18 12.52
N GLY A 305 -37.10 36.43 13.41
CA GLY A 305 -36.85 36.74 14.81
C GLY A 305 -36.19 38.08 15.09
N GLN A 306 -36.14 39.00 14.09
CA GLN A 306 -35.59 40.35 14.29
C GLN A 306 -36.64 41.30 14.86
N THR A 307 -36.25 42.08 15.84
CA THR A 307 -37.11 43.12 16.42
C THR A 307 -37.02 44.37 15.59
N VAL A 308 -38.14 44.79 15.01
CA VAL A 308 -38.28 46.04 14.25
C VAL A 308 -39.04 47.06 15.10
N SER A 309 -38.44 48.24 15.28
CA SER A 309 -39.12 49.38 15.91
C SER A 309 -40.05 50.09 14.93
N VAL A 310 -41.26 50.36 15.36
CA VAL A 310 -42.27 50.99 14.52
C VAL A 310 -42.73 52.31 15.21
N LEU A 311 -42.73 53.39 14.47
CA LEU A 311 -43.24 54.65 14.89
C LEU A 311 -44.35 55.14 13.92
N ALA A 312 -45.43 55.66 14.45
CA ALA A 312 -46.48 56.33 13.69
C ALA A 312 -46.58 57.80 14.16
N ASP A 313 -46.92 58.64 13.29
CA ASP A 313 -47.15 60.08 13.59
C ASP A 313 -48.65 60.44 13.46
N ASN A 314 -48.95 61.75 13.51
CA ASN A 314 -50.29 62.34 13.31
C ASN A 314 -51.38 61.68 14.19
N GLY A 315 -51.01 61.25 15.43
CA GLY A 315 -51.96 60.68 16.37
C GLY A 315 -52.34 59.21 16.12
N ALA A 316 -51.76 58.55 15.10
CA ALA A 316 -51.95 57.14 14.88
C ALA A 316 -51.17 56.29 15.95
N THR A 317 -51.74 55.20 16.35
CA THR A 317 -51.15 54.29 17.33
C THR A 317 -50.70 52.98 16.68
N THR A 318 -49.53 52.42 17.10
CA THR A 318 -49.02 51.15 16.64
C THR A 318 -48.33 50.42 17.79
N ALA A 319 -48.15 49.17 17.66
CA ALA A 319 -47.21 48.42 18.56
C ALA A 319 -45.81 49.05 18.36
N PRO A 320 -45.09 49.37 19.45
CA PRO A 320 -43.78 50.00 19.37
C PRO A 320 -42.70 49.10 18.74
N THR A 321 -42.89 47.78 18.79
CA THR A 321 -42.01 46.78 18.16
C THR A 321 -42.81 45.62 17.59
N VAL A 322 -42.30 45.05 16.50
CA VAL A 322 -42.78 43.80 15.89
C VAL A 322 -41.61 42.86 15.68
N ILE A 323 -41.86 41.56 15.66
CA ILE A 323 -40.85 40.54 15.42
C ILE A 323 -41.08 39.92 14.05
N THR A 324 -40.03 39.78 13.27
CA THR A 324 -40.13 39.13 11.93
C THR A 324 -40.38 37.62 12.07
N GLU A 325 -41.33 37.14 11.27
CA GLU A 325 -41.68 35.73 11.18
C GLU A 325 -40.76 35.04 10.15
N PRO A 326 -40.70 33.65 10.16
CA PRO A 326 -39.89 32.83 9.22
C PRO A 326 -40.29 33.04 7.76
#